data_e6a519d93a54ebf015c64f6fd5a4a92f
#
_entry.id   e6a519d93a54ebf015c64f6fd5a4a92f
#
_cell.length_a   1.000
_cell.length_b   1.000
_cell.length_c   1.000
_cell.angle_alpha   90.00
_cell.angle_beta   90.00
_cell.angle_gamma   90.00
#
_symmetry.space_group_name_H-M   'P 1'
#
loop_
_entity.id
_entity.type
_entity.pdbx_description
1 polymer ?
#
loop_
_entity_poly.entity_id
_entity_poly.type
_entity_poly.pdbx_seq_one_letter_code
_entity_poly.pdbx_strand_id
1 'polypeptide(L)'
;SSNRFKFPFISFIIIEKLLENSQDIKFDTIIMGHVLEHIEYPVEILKSVYEWLSDDGVLIVTVPNAKSLHRLAAVEMGLLGSEYELNSRDHELGHYRVYDSQTLLNDAIQAGYNIKASGSIFLKPVSNKQIEDNWDERMIDGFFRLGKKFPHNGAEIFIVCTK
;
A
#
# COMPACT_ATOMS: atom_id res chain seq x y z
N SER A 1 -3.29 6.92 29.40
CA SER A 1 -2.85 8.25 28.94
C SER A 1 -2.35 8.13 27.51
N SER A 2 -3.18 8.55 26.58
CA SER A 2 -2.85 8.54 25.16
C SER A 2 -1.85 9.65 24.84
N ASN A 3 -0.63 9.29 24.46
CA ASN A 3 0.28 10.22 23.77
C ASN A 3 -0.31 10.54 22.39
N ARG A 4 -1.20 11.52 22.34
CA ARG A 4 -1.56 12.17 21.08
C ARG A 4 -0.37 13.03 20.69
N PHE A 5 0.36 12.62 19.66
CA PHE A 5 1.25 13.53 18.93
C PHE A 5 0.39 14.69 18.43
N LYS A 6 0.61 15.88 19.00
CA LYS A 6 -0.04 17.09 18.53
C LYS A 6 0.62 17.54 17.23
N PHE A 7 0.16 17.01 16.11
CA PHE A 7 0.40 17.64 14.83
C PHE A 7 -0.72 18.66 14.62
N PRO A 8 -0.44 19.97 14.73
CA PRO A 8 -1.49 21.01 14.71
C PRO A 8 -2.22 21.14 13.37
N PHE A 9 -1.78 20.42 12.34
CA PHE A 9 -2.33 20.45 10.97
C PHE A 9 -2.94 19.12 10.52
N ILE A 10 -3.11 18.13 11.40
CA ILE A 10 -3.75 16.86 11.06
C ILE A 10 -5.19 16.88 11.58
N SER A 11 -6.14 16.84 10.65
CA SER A 11 -7.55 16.59 10.93
C SER A 11 -7.88 15.14 10.60
N PHE A 12 -8.43 14.40 11.54
CA PHE A 12 -8.98 13.08 11.31
C PHE A 12 -10.42 13.23 10.83
N ILE A 13 -10.67 12.94 9.56
CA ILE A 13 -11.99 12.98 8.97
C ILE A 13 -12.33 11.57 8.49
N ILE A 14 -13.52 11.09 8.81
CA ILE A 14 -14.03 9.83 8.27
C ILE A 14 -14.27 10.05 6.77
N ILE A 15 -13.76 9.15 5.93
CA ILE A 15 -13.76 9.28 4.45
C ILE A 15 -15.17 9.54 3.89
N GLU A 16 -16.20 8.94 4.49
CA GLU A 16 -17.62 9.15 4.14
C GLU A 16 -18.04 10.61 4.32
N LYS A 17 -17.57 11.28 5.40
CA LYS A 17 -17.83 12.70 5.63
C LYS A 17 -17.07 13.63 4.69
N LEU A 18 -15.89 13.19 4.22
CA LEU A 18 -15.17 13.89 3.15
C LEU A 18 -15.97 13.85 1.85
N LEU A 19 -16.49 12.68 1.50
CA LEU A 19 -17.32 12.50 0.29
C LEU A 19 -18.57 13.38 0.29
N GLU A 20 -19.18 13.62 1.45
CA GLU A 20 -20.38 14.43 1.59
C GLU A 20 -20.16 15.95 1.54
N ASN A 21 -18.97 16.43 1.93
CA ASN A 21 -18.73 17.86 2.21
C ASN A 21 -17.59 18.51 1.41
N SER A 22 -16.95 17.82 0.46
CA SER A 22 -15.63 18.21 -0.04
C SER A 22 -15.57 18.78 -1.46
N GLN A 23 -16.63 19.42 -1.98
CA GLN A 23 -16.60 19.98 -3.34
C GLN A 23 -15.52 21.06 -3.57
N ASP A 24 -14.97 21.65 -2.49
CA ASP A 24 -13.99 22.74 -2.59
C ASP A 24 -12.64 22.46 -1.89
N ILE A 25 -12.47 21.27 -1.26
CA ILE A 25 -11.22 20.97 -0.55
C ILE A 25 -10.23 20.31 -1.51
N LYS A 26 -9.02 20.87 -1.63
CA LYS A 26 -7.89 20.29 -2.37
C LYS A 26 -6.73 20.01 -1.43
N PHE A 27 -6.02 18.92 -1.68
CA PHE A 27 -4.87 18.50 -0.89
C PHE A 27 -3.62 18.47 -1.79
N ASP A 28 -2.50 18.97 -1.28
CA ASP A 28 -1.22 18.90 -1.97
C ASP A 28 -0.59 17.52 -1.88
N THR A 29 -0.94 16.76 -0.83
CA THR A 29 -0.49 15.38 -0.67
C THR A 29 -1.59 14.53 -0.05
N ILE A 30 -1.87 13.39 -0.69
CA ILE A 30 -2.76 12.35 -0.17
C ILE A 30 -1.94 11.06 -0.04
N ILE A 31 -2.06 10.39 1.10
CA ILE A 31 -1.40 9.11 1.35
C ILE A 31 -2.48 8.04 1.59
N MET A 32 -2.47 7.00 0.78
CA MET A 32 -3.32 5.82 0.91
C MET A 32 -2.44 4.61 1.24
N GLY A 33 -2.22 4.39 2.53
CA GLY A 33 -1.43 3.26 3.01
C GLY A 33 -2.31 2.11 3.44
N HIS A 34 -2.20 0.96 2.78
CA HIS A 34 -2.99 -0.24 3.06
C HIS A 34 -4.51 0.02 3.04
N VAL A 35 -4.98 0.63 1.96
CA VAL A 35 -6.40 0.97 1.77
C VAL A 35 -6.99 0.20 0.58
N LEU A 36 -6.31 0.20 -0.57
CA LEU A 36 -6.90 -0.32 -1.82
C LEU A 36 -7.19 -1.81 -1.81
N GLU A 37 -6.44 -2.61 -1.04
CA GLU A 37 -6.71 -4.03 -0.85
C GLU A 37 -8.06 -4.31 -0.17
N HIS A 38 -8.59 -3.34 0.59
CA HIS A 38 -9.88 -3.42 1.28
C HIS A 38 -11.05 -2.83 0.47
N ILE A 39 -10.79 -2.28 -0.70
CA ILE A 39 -11.81 -1.59 -1.50
C ILE A 39 -12.31 -2.51 -2.62
N GLU A 40 -13.62 -2.70 -2.72
CA GLU A 40 -14.22 -3.54 -3.76
C GLU A 40 -14.03 -2.95 -5.17
N TYR A 41 -14.14 -1.61 -5.31
CA TYR A 41 -14.01 -0.87 -6.58
C TYR A 41 -12.89 0.17 -6.49
N PRO A 42 -11.59 -0.24 -6.55
CA PRO A 42 -10.45 0.65 -6.27
C PRO A 42 -10.32 1.80 -7.28
N VAL A 43 -10.63 1.56 -8.55
CA VAL A 43 -10.54 2.61 -9.58
C VAL A 43 -11.55 3.75 -9.31
N GLU A 44 -12.72 3.45 -8.79
CA GLU A 44 -13.73 4.47 -8.44
C GLU A 44 -13.27 5.35 -7.28
N ILE A 45 -12.71 4.72 -6.24
CA ILE A 45 -12.12 5.47 -5.11
C ILE A 45 -10.93 6.31 -5.58
N LEU A 46 -10.05 5.77 -6.42
CA LEU A 46 -8.92 6.52 -6.98
C LEU A 46 -9.39 7.73 -7.80
N LYS A 47 -10.47 7.61 -8.58
CA LYS A 47 -11.09 8.75 -9.29
C LYS A 47 -11.64 9.79 -8.32
N SER A 48 -12.27 9.38 -7.23
CA SER A 48 -12.75 10.32 -6.20
C SER A 48 -11.59 11.05 -5.53
N VAL A 49 -10.52 10.33 -5.22
CA VAL A 49 -9.28 10.91 -4.64
C VAL A 49 -8.59 11.86 -5.64
N TYR A 50 -8.65 11.57 -6.94
CA TYR A 50 -8.14 12.45 -7.99
C TYR A 50 -8.80 13.84 -7.93
N GLU A 51 -10.12 13.89 -7.72
CA GLU A 51 -10.83 15.14 -7.59
C GLU A 51 -10.41 15.97 -6.36
N TRP A 52 -9.94 15.33 -5.29
CA TRP A 52 -9.47 16.02 -4.08
C TRP A 52 -8.01 16.47 -4.17
N LEU A 53 -7.25 15.96 -5.10
CA LEU A 53 -5.85 16.35 -5.28
C LEU A 53 -5.78 17.75 -5.92
N SER A 54 -4.88 18.61 -5.46
CA SER A 54 -4.54 19.86 -6.13
C SER A 54 -3.86 19.58 -7.48
N ASP A 55 -3.78 20.58 -8.38
CA ASP A 55 -3.24 20.35 -9.73
C ASP A 55 -1.78 19.90 -9.72
N ASP A 56 -0.97 20.41 -8.78
CA ASP A 56 0.42 19.98 -8.54
C ASP A 56 0.54 18.95 -7.42
N GLY A 57 -0.58 18.39 -6.97
CA GLY A 57 -0.64 17.49 -5.83
C GLY A 57 -0.08 16.10 -6.12
N VAL A 58 0.30 15.40 -5.05
CA VAL A 58 0.89 14.07 -5.10
C VAL A 58 0.03 13.07 -4.33
N LEU A 59 -0.32 11.97 -4.98
CA LEU A 59 -0.90 10.79 -4.34
C LEU A 59 0.19 9.73 -4.13
N ILE A 60 0.31 9.23 -2.91
CA ILE A 60 1.17 8.11 -2.55
C ILE A 60 0.28 6.94 -2.14
N VAL A 61 0.43 5.80 -2.80
CA VAL A 61 -0.31 4.58 -2.47
C VAL A 61 0.66 3.48 -2.09
N THR A 62 0.39 2.76 -1.00
CA THR A 62 1.11 1.53 -0.64
C THR A 62 0.11 0.41 -0.39
N VAL A 63 0.47 -0.81 -0.83
CA VAL A 63 -0.33 -2.03 -0.62
C VAL A 63 0.58 -3.24 -0.42
N PRO A 64 0.10 -4.34 0.20
CA PRO A 64 0.83 -5.61 0.27
C PRO A 64 1.14 -6.16 -1.13
N ASN A 65 2.32 -6.77 -1.27
CA ASN A 65 2.83 -7.25 -2.55
C ASN A 65 2.64 -8.76 -2.74
N ALA A 66 1.90 -9.15 -3.76
CA ALA A 66 1.77 -10.55 -4.19
C ALA A 66 3.14 -11.19 -4.51
N LYS A 67 4.06 -10.42 -5.10
CA LYS A 67 5.41 -10.88 -5.49
C LYS A 67 6.44 -10.76 -4.36
N SER A 68 6.03 -10.53 -3.12
CA SER A 68 6.94 -10.50 -1.98
C SER A 68 7.61 -11.86 -1.75
N LEU A 69 8.88 -11.87 -1.32
CA LEU A 69 9.65 -13.11 -1.17
C LEU A 69 8.96 -14.14 -0.28
N HIS A 70 8.41 -13.72 0.86
CA HIS A 70 7.73 -14.65 1.78
C HIS A 70 6.48 -15.27 1.16
N ARG A 71 5.79 -14.55 0.27
CA ARG A 71 4.58 -15.03 -0.39
C ARG A 71 4.91 -15.99 -1.52
N LEU A 72 5.94 -15.65 -2.32
CA LEU A 72 6.47 -16.58 -3.33
C LEU A 72 6.98 -17.87 -2.69
N ALA A 73 7.72 -17.78 -1.57
CA ALA A 73 8.15 -18.95 -0.83
C ALA A 73 6.97 -19.80 -0.31
N ALA A 74 5.88 -19.15 0.13
CA ALA A 74 4.67 -19.85 0.57
C ALA A 74 4.01 -20.66 -0.57
N VAL A 75 4.04 -20.15 -1.80
CA VAL A 75 3.58 -20.89 -2.99
C VAL A 75 4.46 -22.11 -3.24
N GLU A 76 5.79 -21.96 -3.25
CA GLU A 76 6.73 -23.06 -3.46
C GLU A 76 6.66 -24.13 -2.35
N MET A 77 6.29 -23.74 -1.13
CA MET A 77 6.04 -24.66 -0.02
C MET A 77 4.65 -25.34 -0.07
N GLY A 78 3.80 -25.00 -1.03
CA GLY A 78 2.43 -25.50 -1.12
C GLY A 78 1.48 -24.97 -0.03
N LEU A 79 1.82 -23.85 0.61
CA LEU A 79 0.99 -23.17 1.61
C LEU A 79 -0.02 -22.21 0.98
N LEU A 80 0.20 -21.81 -0.26
CA LEU A 80 -0.68 -21.03 -1.11
C LEU A 80 -0.75 -21.67 -2.49
N GLY A 81 -1.91 -21.66 -3.13
CA GLY A 81 -2.07 -22.13 -4.51
C GLY A 81 -1.53 -21.15 -5.55
N SER A 82 -1.47 -19.86 -5.20
CA SER A 82 -0.84 -18.82 -6.00
C SER A 82 -0.46 -17.63 -5.12
N GLU A 83 0.43 -16.76 -5.63
CA GLU A 83 0.80 -15.52 -4.96
C GLU A 83 -0.35 -14.51 -4.82
N TYR A 84 -1.44 -14.68 -5.55
CA TYR A 84 -2.65 -13.84 -5.49
C TYR A 84 -3.75 -14.42 -4.59
N GLU A 85 -3.59 -15.65 -4.11
CA GLU A 85 -4.56 -16.28 -3.23
C GLU A 85 -4.68 -15.50 -1.91
N LEU A 86 -5.91 -15.20 -1.48
CA LEU A 86 -6.17 -14.63 -0.17
C LEU A 86 -6.00 -15.72 0.89
N ASN A 87 -5.06 -15.53 1.80
CA ASN A 87 -4.87 -16.43 2.94
C ASN A 87 -5.85 -16.11 4.08
N SER A 88 -5.87 -16.93 5.14
CA SER A 88 -6.78 -16.72 6.28
C SER A 88 -6.62 -15.33 6.90
N ARG A 89 -5.40 -14.79 6.96
CA ARG A 89 -5.17 -13.45 7.51
C ARG A 89 -5.69 -12.35 6.60
N ASP A 90 -5.59 -12.51 5.28
CA ASP A 90 -6.17 -11.58 4.32
C ASP A 90 -7.69 -11.53 4.48
N HIS A 91 -8.34 -12.68 4.65
CA HIS A 91 -9.79 -12.76 4.90
C HIS A 91 -10.20 -12.13 6.24
N GLU A 92 -9.46 -12.39 7.32
CA GLU A 92 -9.69 -11.76 8.63
C GLU A 92 -9.61 -10.24 8.57
N LEU A 93 -8.68 -9.70 7.76
CA LEU A 93 -8.50 -8.27 7.54
C LEU A 93 -9.51 -7.67 6.56
N GLY A 94 -10.31 -8.48 5.86
CA GLY A 94 -11.29 -8.02 4.89
C GLY A 94 -10.67 -7.57 3.57
N HIS A 95 -9.58 -8.20 3.15
CA HIS A 95 -8.99 -7.95 1.84
C HIS A 95 -9.90 -8.49 0.73
N TYR A 96 -10.09 -7.72 -0.34
CA TYR A 96 -10.73 -8.16 -1.57
C TYR A 96 -9.73 -8.74 -2.57
N ARG A 97 -8.44 -8.36 -2.46
CA ARG A 97 -7.39 -8.74 -3.41
C ARG A 97 -5.99 -8.61 -2.84
N VAL A 98 -5.03 -9.20 -3.54
CA VAL A 98 -3.61 -8.96 -3.34
C VAL A 98 -3.06 -8.31 -4.62
N TYR A 99 -2.35 -7.21 -4.47
CA TYR A 99 -1.76 -6.45 -5.57
C TYR A 99 -0.35 -6.95 -5.92
N ASP A 100 -0.01 -6.83 -7.20
CA ASP A 100 1.38 -6.69 -7.65
C ASP A 100 1.59 -5.29 -8.25
N SER A 101 2.83 -4.99 -8.64
CA SER A 101 3.16 -3.67 -9.19
C SER A 101 2.35 -3.36 -10.45
N GLN A 102 2.07 -4.35 -11.30
CA GLN A 102 1.35 -4.12 -12.55
C GLN A 102 -0.13 -3.84 -12.31
N THR A 103 -0.77 -4.59 -11.44
CA THR A 103 -2.19 -4.40 -11.10
C THR A 103 -2.41 -3.06 -10.40
N LEU A 104 -1.51 -2.67 -9.49
CA LEU A 104 -1.57 -1.36 -8.83
C LEU A 104 -1.39 -0.20 -9.82
N LEU A 105 -0.42 -0.30 -10.73
CA LEU A 105 -0.20 0.69 -11.77
C LEU A 105 -1.41 0.81 -12.71
N ASN A 106 -1.99 -0.32 -13.12
CA ASN A 106 -3.15 -0.34 -14.00
C ASN A 106 -4.36 0.39 -13.38
N ASP A 107 -4.65 0.15 -12.10
CA ASP A 107 -5.76 0.82 -11.41
C ASP A 107 -5.54 2.34 -11.36
N ALA A 108 -4.32 2.79 -11.04
CA ALA A 108 -3.99 4.22 -11.00
C ALA A 108 -4.09 4.88 -12.39
N ILE A 109 -3.57 4.23 -13.45
CA ILE A 109 -3.66 4.72 -14.83
C ILE A 109 -5.11 4.79 -15.28
N GLN A 110 -5.94 3.78 -14.99
CA GLN A 110 -7.37 3.78 -15.31
C GLN A 110 -8.13 4.89 -14.57
N ALA A 111 -7.66 5.29 -13.41
CA ALA A 111 -8.22 6.41 -12.67
C ALA A 111 -7.75 7.79 -13.16
N GLY A 112 -6.83 7.84 -14.13
CA GLY A 112 -6.36 9.07 -14.78
C GLY A 112 -5.03 9.61 -14.24
N TYR A 113 -4.34 8.91 -13.35
CA TYR A 113 -3.09 9.37 -12.77
C TYR A 113 -1.88 9.19 -13.68
N ASN A 114 -0.94 10.13 -13.57
CA ASN A 114 0.41 10.03 -14.12
C ASN A 114 1.35 9.43 -13.07
N ILE A 115 2.05 8.36 -13.41
CA ILE A 115 2.97 7.68 -12.50
C ILE A 115 4.34 8.39 -12.51
N LYS A 116 4.78 8.87 -11.35
CA LYS A 116 6.10 9.52 -11.17
C LYS A 116 7.16 8.57 -10.66
N ALA A 117 6.78 7.66 -9.77
CA ALA A 117 7.67 6.64 -9.24
C ALA A 117 6.88 5.40 -8.81
N SER A 118 7.55 4.26 -8.83
CA SER A 118 7.03 3.00 -8.28
C SER A 118 8.18 2.15 -7.77
N GLY A 119 7.88 1.23 -6.88
CA GLY A 119 8.87 0.29 -6.35
C GLY A 119 8.30 -0.58 -5.25
N SER A 120 9.19 -1.24 -4.51
CA SER A 120 8.80 -2.02 -3.35
C SER A 120 9.66 -1.70 -2.14
N ILE A 121 9.13 -2.02 -0.96
CA ILE A 121 9.74 -1.69 0.33
C ILE A 121 9.93 -2.97 1.11
N PHE A 122 11.09 -3.06 1.79
CA PHE A 122 11.43 -4.10 2.74
C PHE A 122 11.40 -5.52 2.17
N LEU A 123 12.58 -6.03 1.81
CA LEU A 123 12.74 -7.40 1.34
C LEU A 123 12.56 -8.38 2.50
N LYS A 124 11.36 -8.93 2.63
CA LYS A 124 10.94 -9.79 3.74
C LYS A 124 10.87 -11.25 3.29
N PRO A 125 11.82 -12.13 3.69
CA PRO A 125 11.80 -13.54 3.30
C PRO A 125 10.91 -14.43 4.18
N VAL A 126 10.51 -13.96 5.36
CA VAL A 126 9.75 -14.72 6.36
C VAL A 126 8.55 -13.89 6.88
N SER A 127 7.69 -14.51 7.69
CA SER A 127 6.51 -13.83 8.28
C SER A 127 6.90 -12.72 9.25
N ASN A 128 5.98 -11.78 9.53
CA ASN A 128 6.19 -10.73 10.53
C ASN A 128 6.54 -11.31 11.90
N LYS A 129 5.80 -12.34 12.33
CA LYS A 129 6.07 -13.00 13.62
C LYS A 129 7.48 -13.56 13.71
N GLN A 130 8.00 -14.19 12.67
CA GLN A 130 9.37 -14.69 12.64
C GLN A 130 10.42 -13.58 12.68
N ILE A 131 10.12 -12.42 12.09
CA ILE A 131 10.97 -11.23 12.17
C ILE A 131 10.97 -10.70 13.60
N GLU A 132 9.81 -10.46 14.17
CA GLU A 132 9.64 -9.96 15.54
C GLU A 132 10.32 -10.84 16.58
N ASP A 133 10.23 -12.16 16.42
CA ASP A 133 10.76 -13.13 17.37
C ASP A 133 12.30 -13.33 17.23
N ASN A 134 12.90 -13.06 16.04
CA ASN A 134 14.26 -13.53 15.75
C ASN A 134 15.20 -12.49 15.13
N TRP A 135 14.72 -11.33 14.67
CA TRP A 135 15.56 -10.37 13.99
C TRP A 135 15.92 -9.19 14.90
N ASP A 136 17.19 -8.81 14.87
CA ASP A 136 17.69 -7.58 15.47
C ASP A 136 17.59 -6.39 14.47
N GLU A 137 17.86 -5.20 14.96
CA GLU A 137 17.83 -3.97 14.14
C GLU A 137 18.78 -4.01 12.95
N ARG A 138 19.93 -4.71 13.05
CA ARG A 138 20.91 -4.82 11.96
C ARG A 138 20.36 -5.69 10.82
N MET A 139 19.64 -6.76 11.18
CA MET A 139 18.98 -7.62 10.19
C MET A 139 17.87 -6.83 9.48
N ILE A 140 17.03 -6.14 10.23
CA ILE A 140 15.94 -5.31 9.67
C ILE A 140 16.52 -4.27 8.69
N ASP A 141 17.53 -3.49 9.12
CA ASP A 141 18.18 -2.47 8.29
C ASP A 141 18.88 -3.08 7.07
N GLY A 142 19.55 -4.22 7.25
CA GLY A 142 20.21 -4.95 6.16
C GLY A 142 19.23 -5.38 5.07
N PHE A 143 18.11 -5.98 5.44
CA PHE A 143 17.07 -6.41 4.50
C PHE A 143 16.29 -5.23 3.90
N PHE A 144 16.13 -4.14 4.65
CA PHE A 144 15.57 -2.91 4.10
C PHE A 144 16.45 -2.34 2.98
N ARG A 145 17.77 -2.24 3.20
CA ARG A 145 18.72 -1.78 2.17
C ARG A 145 18.83 -2.75 1.00
N LEU A 146 18.80 -4.06 1.28
CA LEU A 146 18.85 -5.10 0.26
C LEU A 146 17.64 -5.00 -0.70
N GLY A 147 16.49 -4.58 -0.21
CA GLY A 147 15.28 -4.36 -1.01
C GLY A 147 15.51 -3.46 -2.22
N LYS A 148 16.45 -2.50 -2.16
CA LYS A 148 16.81 -1.64 -3.31
C LYS A 148 17.36 -2.42 -4.51
N LYS A 149 17.92 -3.62 -4.28
CA LYS A 149 18.42 -4.52 -5.34
C LYS A 149 17.33 -5.43 -5.91
N PHE A 150 16.17 -5.49 -5.26
CA PHE A 150 15.02 -6.32 -5.62
C PHE A 150 13.74 -5.48 -5.66
N PRO A 151 13.64 -4.55 -6.63
CA PRO A 151 12.60 -3.50 -6.63
C PRO A 151 11.17 -4.03 -6.81
N HIS A 152 10.99 -5.32 -7.08
CA HIS A 152 9.68 -5.95 -7.27
C HIS A 152 9.29 -6.96 -6.19
N ASN A 153 10.20 -7.27 -5.25
CA ASN A 153 10.02 -8.38 -4.30
C ASN A 153 9.95 -7.96 -2.83
N GLY A 154 9.86 -6.65 -2.57
CA GLY A 154 9.60 -6.13 -1.23
C GLY A 154 8.25 -6.60 -0.68
N ALA A 155 8.08 -6.52 0.62
CA ALA A 155 6.83 -6.90 1.31
C ALA A 155 5.64 -6.05 0.86
N GLU A 156 5.90 -4.79 0.58
CA GLU A 156 4.93 -3.81 0.10
C GLU A 156 5.40 -3.20 -1.21
N ILE A 157 4.46 -2.81 -2.04
CA ILE A 157 4.69 -2.02 -3.23
C ILE A 157 4.11 -0.63 -3.05
N PHE A 158 4.70 0.34 -3.73
CA PHE A 158 4.22 1.71 -3.72
C PHE A 158 4.20 2.32 -5.12
N ILE A 159 3.33 3.30 -5.28
CA ILE A 159 3.32 4.23 -6.40
C ILE A 159 3.25 5.66 -5.88
N VAL A 160 3.89 6.57 -6.62
CA VAL A 160 3.78 8.02 -6.44
C VAL A 160 3.16 8.57 -7.72
N CYS A 161 2.04 9.25 -7.59
CA CYS A 161 1.22 9.69 -8.71
C CYS A 161 0.96 11.20 -8.65
N THR A 162 0.68 11.80 -9.81
CA THR A 162 0.15 13.17 -9.96
C THR A 162 -1.05 13.16 -10.89
N LYS A 163 -1.74 14.27 -10.95
CA LYS A 163 -2.72 14.53 -12.01
C LYS A 163 -2.08 14.54 -13.38
#